data_b11eb1feabe99e833aabcb642f0a1151
#
_entry.id   b11eb1feabe99e833aabcb642f0a1151
#
_cell.length_a   1.000
_cell.length_b   1.000
_cell.length_c   1.000
_cell.angle_alpha   90.00
_cell.angle_beta   90.00
_cell.angle_gamma   90.00
#
_symmetry.space_group_name_H-M   'P 1'
#
loop_
_entity.id
_entity.type
_entity.pdbx_description
1 polymer ?
#
loop_
_entity_poly.entity_id
_entity_poly.type
_entity_poly.pdbx_seq_one_letter_code
_entity_poly.pdbx_strand_id
1 'polypeptide(L)'
;MNKKIGKKVLIIGSGAGEYTLAKKIAELDEIATVFVASGNDAMKEFCTVVDIRENNVQELLEFALENAIDLTIASSELAIKNDIASIFQRNNQMIFAPTKESASICLSKSIGKKFMYKTRIPCPKFGIFDKPSLAIDYVKTSNMPVVIKTDEYQEKGVLVCNAFSIAKAFIEELFDGGEKKVIVENYVLGHEFSFYVITDGYHALPLGSVATYKQELEGNGGLITEGMGAITPDYKVSKQIEQRILQQIIYPTLNTLARERTPYVGILGVDLIMTREEQLFVIEFNSFLRVPDSQGILTLLNENLYHLFQACVIGAFTDDYAQLDISDRYAVSSVLLSKKKEAIISGLDDLDESTQIAHFKTKKNIYLEYETVGERALVITKTARVLSKALEDLNEEISMISFEGMKFRRDIGQMY
;
A
#
# COMPACT_ATOMS: atom_id res chain seq x y z
N MET A 1 -32.28 -7.72 -17.50
CA MET A 1 -30.92 -7.21 -17.69
C MET A 1 -30.15 -8.17 -18.58
N ASN A 2 -29.78 -7.78 -19.80
CA ASN A 2 -28.89 -8.59 -20.64
C ASN A 2 -27.54 -8.71 -19.92
N LYS A 3 -27.13 -9.96 -19.61
CA LYS A 3 -25.76 -10.18 -19.09
C LYS A 3 -24.78 -9.66 -20.15
N LYS A 4 -23.98 -8.64 -19.78
CA LYS A 4 -22.83 -8.21 -20.59
C LYS A 4 -21.94 -9.46 -20.77
N ILE A 5 -21.68 -9.87 -21.99
CA ILE A 5 -20.69 -10.91 -22.29
C ILE A 5 -19.35 -10.20 -22.17
N GLY A 6 -18.52 -10.58 -21.20
CA GLY A 6 -17.24 -9.94 -20.95
C GLY A 6 -16.49 -10.64 -19.83
N LYS A 7 -15.36 -10.08 -19.47
CA LYS A 7 -14.44 -10.61 -18.47
C LYS A 7 -14.96 -10.49 -17.05
N LYS A 8 -14.60 -11.43 -16.20
CA LYS A 8 -14.93 -11.44 -14.77
C LYS A 8 -13.66 -11.33 -13.96
N VAL A 9 -13.62 -10.38 -13.06
CA VAL A 9 -12.45 -10.13 -12.19
C VAL A 9 -12.85 -10.35 -10.74
N LEU A 10 -11.99 -11.02 -9.98
CA LEU A 10 -12.10 -11.15 -8.52
C LEU A 10 -10.98 -10.33 -7.86
N ILE A 11 -11.35 -9.37 -7.01
CA ILE A 11 -10.43 -8.58 -6.19
C ILE A 11 -10.55 -9.06 -4.74
N ILE A 12 -9.42 -9.28 -4.08
CA ILE A 12 -9.36 -9.75 -2.69
C ILE A 12 -8.83 -8.63 -1.83
N GLY A 13 -9.68 -8.14 -0.92
CA GLY A 13 -9.43 -7.04 -0.02
C GLY A 13 -10.68 -6.19 0.22
N SER A 14 -10.62 -5.24 1.15
CA SER A 14 -11.79 -4.49 1.61
C SER A 14 -11.55 -2.99 1.86
N GLY A 15 -10.32 -2.53 1.69
CA GLY A 15 -9.90 -1.18 1.98
C GLY A 15 -10.20 -0.17 0.85
N ALA A 16 -9.79 1.08 1.07
CA ALA A 16 -9.94 2.13 0.08
C ALA A 16 -9.06 1.90 -1.16
N GLY A 17 -7.95 1.17 -1.03
CA GLY A 17 -7.12 0.76 -2.16
C GLY A 17 -7.89 -0.14 -3.12
N GLU A 18 -8.52 -1.19 -2.59
CA GLU A 18 -9.35 -2.12 -3.33
C GLU A 18 -10.61 -1.44 -3.90
N TYR A 19 -11.17 -0.47 -3.17
CA TYR A 19 -12.27 0.34 -3.68
C TYR A 19 -11.87 1.08 -4.97
N THR A 20 -10.74 1.80 -4.94
CA THR A 20 -10.25 2.55 -6.11
C THR A 20 -9.90 1.62 -7.27
N LEU A 21 -9.24 0.49 -6.99
CA LEU A 21 -8.89 -0.52 -7.97
C LEU A 21 -10.13 -1.14 -8.62
N ALA A 22 -11.10 -1.54 -7.81
CA ALA A 22 -12.33 -2.16 -8.28
C ALA A 22 -13.18 -1.21 -9.13
N LYS A 23 -13.29 0.06 -8.72
CA LYS A 23 -13.99 1.09 -9.47
C LYS A 23 -13.36 1.27 -10.86
N LYS A 24 -12.04 1.44 -10.91
CA LYS A 24 -11.31 1.64 -12.16
C LYS A 24 -11.41 0.44 -13.11
N ILE A 25 -11.40 -0.80 -12.58
CA ILE A 25 -11.61 -2.01 -13.39
C ILE A 25 -13.06 -2.14 -13.85
N ALA A 26 -14.05 -1.79 -13.01
CA ALA A 26 -15.46 -1.86 -13.36
C ALA A 26 -15.86 -0.89 -14.48
N GLU A 27 -15.10 0.19 -14.66
CA GLU A 27 -15.32 1.18 -15.74
C GLU A 27 -14.81 0.72 -17.10
N LEU A 28 -14.04 -0.38 -17.20
CA LEU A 28 -13.52 -0.91 -18.46
C LEU A 28 -14.64 -1.61 -19.27
N ASP A 29 -14.69 -1.35 -20.56
CA ASP A 29 -15.76 -1.83 -21.45
C ASP A 29 -15.86 -3.35 -21.54
N GLU A 30 -14.73 -4.04 -21.52
CA GLU A 30 -14.63 -5.51 -21.60
C GLU A 30 -14.97 -6.23 -20.29
N ILE A 31 -15.12 -5.51 -19.18
CA ILE A 31 -15.44 -6.12 -17.89
C ILE A 31 -16.95 -6.28 -17.74
N ALA A 32 -17.39 -7.51 -17.56
CA ALA A 32 -18.80 -7.82 -17.31
C ALA A 32 -19.15 -7.73 -15.83
N THR A 33 -18.24 -8.15 -14.96
CA THR A 33 -18.47 -8.17 -13.50
C THR A 33 -17.17 -8.10 -12.75
N VAL A 34 -17.12 -7.24 -11.75
CA VAL A 34 -16.08 -7.24 -10.72
C VAL A 34 -16.69 -7.81 -9.44
N PHE A 35 -16.06 -8.86 -8.91
CA PHE A 35 -16.36 -9.40 -7.59
C PHE A 35 -15.30 -8.90 -6.61
N VAL A 36 -15.69 -8.58 -5.40
CA VAL A 36 -14.77 -8.16 -4.34
C VAL A 36 -15.03 -8.98 -3.07
N ALA A 37 -14.05 -9.74 -2.66
CA ALA A 37 -14.06 -10.53 -1.43
C ALA A 37 -13.13 -9.86 -0.40
N SER A 38 -13.54 -9.66 0.70
CA SER A 38 -14.55 -9.31 1.59
C SER A 38 -15.33 -8.03 1.22
N GLY A 39 -14.69 -7.08 0.51
CA GLY A 39 -15.25 -5.81 0.09
C GLY A 39 -15.73 -4.89 1.22
N ASN A 40 -16.30 -3.78 0.85
CA ASN A 40 -17.06 -2.92 1.76
C ASN A 40 -18.41 -2.55 1.13
N ASP A 41 -19.31 -1.99 1.93
CA ASP A 41 -20.70 -1.76 1.51
C ASP A 41 -20.82 -0.76 0.35
N ALA A 42 -19.94 0.25 0.30
CA ALA A 42 -19.93 1.25 -0.76
C ALA A 42 -19.56 0.66 -2.14
N MET A 43 -18.81 -0.44 -2.18
CA MET A 43 -18.46 -1.11 -3.44
C MET A 43 -19.66 -1.76 -4.13
N LYS A 44 -20.77 -2.01 -3.42
CA LYS A 44 -22.00 -2.59 -3.99
C LYS A 44 -22.63 -1.72 -5.07
N GLU A 45 -22.25 -0.46 -5.20
CA GLU A 45 -22.73 0.43 -6.24
C GLU A 45 -22.24 0.04 -7.65
N PHE A 46 -21.04 -0.56 -7.75
CA PHE A 46 -20.40 -0.87 -9.03
C PHE A 46 -19.79 -2.29 -9.09
N CYS A 47 -19.78 -3.03 -7.97
CA CYS A 47 -19.24 -4.39 -7.86
C CYS A 47 -20.23 -5.35 -7.20
N THR A 48 -19.96 -6.64 -7.31
CA THR A 48 -20.58 -7.68 -6.51
C THR A 48 -19.70 -8.01 -5.33
N VAL A 49 -20.11 -7.61 -4.13
CA VAL A 49 -19.38 -7.94 -2.88
C VAL A 49 -19.74 -9.36 -2.45
N VAL A 50 -18.72 -10.16 -2.15
CA VAL A 50 -18.83 -11.56 -1.72
C VAL A 50 -18.34 -11.69 -0.29
N ASP A 51 -19.13 -12.37 0.56
CA ASP A 51 -18.80 -12.57 1.97
C ASP A 51 -17.86 -13.78 2.15
N ILE A 52 -16.66 -13.65 1.59
CA ILE A 52 -15.58 -14.63 1.77
C ILE A 52 -14.39 -13.89 2.40
N ARG A 53 -13.87 -14.43 3.49
CA ARG A 53 -12.73 -13.83 4.20
C ARG A 53 -11.44 -13.96 3.38
N GLU A 54 -10.62 -12.93 3.39
CA GLU A 54 -9.36 -12.84 2.64
C GLU A 54 -8.37 -13.99 2.95
N ASN A 55 -8.41 -14.56 4.14
CA ASN A 55 -7.56 -15.68 4.55
C ASN A 55 -8.17 -17.07 4.24
N ASN A 56 -9.42 -17.13 3.77
CA ASN A 56 -10.05 -18.41 3.38
C ASN A 56 -9.77 -18.72 1.90
N VAL A 57 -8.50 -19.00 1.61
CA VAL A 57 -8.01 -19.18 0.23
C VAL A 57 -8.70 -20.32 -0.50
N GLN A 58 -9.12 -21.37 0.22
CA GLN A 58 -9.82 -22.51 -0.39
C GLN A 58 -11.20 -22.10 -0.92
N GLU A 59 -11.98 -21.38 -0.13
CA GLU A 59 -13.30 -20.88 -0.53
C GLU A 59 -13.21 -19.83 -1.65
N LEU A 60 -12.16 -18.98 -1.61
CA LEU A 60 -11.86 -18.05 -2.70
C LEU A 60 -11.56 -18.78 -4.02
N LEU A 61 -10.81 -19.88 -3.97
CA LEU A 61 -10.52 -20.70 -5.15
C LEU A 61 -11.80 -21.36 -5.67
N GLU A 62 -12.61 -21.97 -4.82
CA GLU A 62 -13.89 -22.59 -5.19
C GLU A 62 -14.79 -21.57 -5.86
N PHE A 63 -14.94 -20.38 -5.26
CA PHE A 63 -15.68 -19.29 -5.85
C PHE A 63 -15.15 -18.88 -7.23
N ALA A 64 -13.83 -18.78 -7.40
CA ALA A 64 -13.22 -18.42 -8.68
C ALA A 64 -13.52 -19.47 -9.78
N LEU A 65 -13.46 -20.75 -9.44
CA LEU A 65 -13.78 -21.86 -10.35
C LEU A 65 -15.26 -21.89 -10.73
N GLU A 66 -16.17 -21.79 -9.75
CA GLU A 66 -17.62 -21.85 -9.97
C GLU A 66 -18.12 -20.67 -10.80
N ASN A 67 -17.54 -19.48 -10.62
CA ASN A 67 -17.93 -18.28 -11.32
C ASN A 67 -17.15 -18.05 -12.62
N ALA A 68 -16.21 -18.93 -12.98
CA ALA A 68 -15.34 -18.80 -14.14
C ALA A 68 -14.65 -17.42 -14.16
N ILE A 69 -13.89 -17.12 -13.11
CA ILE A 69 -13.12 -15.87 -12.99
C ILE A 69 -11.98 -15.86 -14.00
N ASP A 70 -11.86 -14.80 -14.80
CA ASP A 70 -10.79 -14.64 -15.79
C ASP A 70 -9.47 -14.17 -15.17
N LEU A 71 -9.53 -13.32 -14.15
CA LEU A 71 -8.36 -12.79 -13.43
C LEU A 71 -8.71 -12.54 -11.97
N THR A 72 -7.88 -13.04 -11.07
CA THR A 72 -7.92 -12.69 -9.65
C THR A 72 -6.80 -11.71 -9.32
N ILE A 73 -7.08 -10.70 -8.50
CA ILE A 73 -6.12 -9.70 -8.02
C ILE A 73 -6.12 -9.76 -6.50
N ALA A 74 -5.00 -10.13 -5.89
CA ALA A 74 -4.88 -10.19 -4.44
C ALA A 74 -3.95 -9.07 -3.94
N SER A 75 -4.54 -8.04 -3.33
CA SER A 75 -3.85 -6.94 -2.66
C SER A 75 -3.90 -7.05 -1.12
N SER A 76 -4.37 -8.18 -0.60
CA SER A 76 -4.44 -8.46 0.83
C SER A 76 -3.20 -9.20 1.33
N GLU A 77 -2.55 -8.63 2.36
CA GLU A 77 -1.43 -9.30 3.05
C GLU A 77 -1.85 -10.65 3.63
N LEU A 78 -3.08 -10.76 4.16
CA LEU A 78 -3.60 -12.02 4.71
C LEU A 78 -3.73 -13.10 3.64
N ALA A 79 -4.21 -12.76 2.45
CA ALA A 79 -4.33 -13.69 1.35
C ALA A 79 -2.93 -14.16 0.86
N ILE A 80 -1.98 -13.24 0.73
CA ILE A 80 -0.60 -13.54 0.34
C ILE A 80 0.10 -14.41 1.39
N LYS A 81 -0.04 -14.11 2.68
CA LYS A 81 0.47 -14.95 3.80
C LYS A 81 -0.06 -16.38 3.76
N ASN A 82 -1.28 -16.58 3.25
CA ASN A 82 -1.89 -17.90 3.08
C ASN A 82 -1.62 -18.53 1.70
N ASP A 83 -0.61 -18.02 0.97
CA ASP A 83 -0.09 -18.57 -0.29
C ASP A 83 -1.12 -18.66 -1.42
N ILE A 84 -2.02 -17.69 -1.49
CA ILE A 84 -3.11 -17.67 -2.48
C ILE A 84 -2.59 -17.81 -3.91
N ALA A 85 -1.47 -17.13 -4.25
CA ALA A 85 -0.92 -17.16 -5.60
C ALA A 85 -0.55 -18.58 -6.03
N SER A 86 0.21 -19.33 -5.20
CA SER A 86 0.60 -20.71 -5.53
C SER A 86 -0.60 -21.66 -5.60
N ILE A 87 -1.61 -21.46 -4.75
CA ILE A 87 -2.82 -22.29 -4.73
C ILE A 87 -3.63 -22.09 -6.00
N PHE A 88 -3.84 -20.84 -6.43
CA PHE A 88 -4.56 -20.50 -7.65
C PHE A 88 -3.81 -20.99 -8.90
N GLN A 89 -2.50 -20.77 -8.98
CA GLN A 89 -1.65 -21.23 -10.09
C GLN A 89 -1.69 -22.75 -10.27
N ARG A 90 -1.62 -23.53 -9.17
CA ARG A 90 -1.73 -25.02 -9.23
C ARG A 90 -3.08 -25.50 -9.75
N ASN A 91 -4.12 -24.67 -9.67
CA ASN A 91 -5.46 -24.93 -10.17
C ASN A 91 -5.76 -24.23 -11.51
N ASN A 92 -4.72 -23.78 -12.23
CA ASN A 92 -4.82 -23.10 -13.52
C ASN A 92 -5.70 -21.83 -13.46
N GLN A 93 -5.78 -21.18 -12.29
CA GLN A 93 -6.46 -19.90 -12.14
C GLN A 93 -5.45 -18.77 -12.30
N MET A 94 -5.77 -17.81 -13.17
CA MET A 94 -4.95 -16.63 -13.38
C MET A 94 -5.05 -15.71 -12.16
N ILE A 95 -3.90 -15.38 -11.57
CA ILE A 95 -3.83 -14.51 -10.40
C ILE A 95 -2.67 -13.54 -10.47
N PHE A 96 -2.95 -12.26 -10.27
CA PHE A 96 -1.97 -11.19 -10.12
C PHE A 96 -1.69 -10.99 -8.63
N ALA A 97 -0.66 -11.64 -8.14
CA ALA A 97 -0.14 -11.55 -6.77
C ALA A 97 1.22 -12.25 -6.69
N PRO A 98 2.12 -11.82 -5.80
CA PRO A 98 3.33 -12.57 -5.50
C PRO A 98 2.99 -13.85 -4.74
N THR A 99 3.82 -14.88 -4.90
CA THR A 99 3.75 -16.06 -4.03
C THR A 99 4.17 -15.69 -2.61
N LYS A 100 3.73 -16.47 -1.62
CA LYS A 100 4.16 -16.28 -0.22
C LYS A 100 5.68 -16.27 -0.09
N GLU A 101 6.36 -17.13 -0.86
CA GLU A 101 7.81 -17.24 -0.83
C GLU A 101 8.48 -15.98 -1.37
N SER A 102 8.09 -15.50 -2.55
CA SER A 102 8.64 -14.26 -3.11
C SER A 102 8.28 -13.03 -2.28
N ALA A 103 7.08 -12.98 -1.69
CA ALA A 103 6.63 -11.90 -0.80
C ALA A 103 7.26 -11.97 0.61
N SER A 104 8.01 -13.00 0.95
CA SER A 104 8.60 -13.15 2.30
C SER A 104 9.44 -11.95 2.72
N ILE A 105 10.10 -11.27 1.76
CA ILE A 105 10.87 -10.03 2.00
C ILE A 105 9.98 -8.83 2.41
N CYS A 106 8.69 -8.87 2.08
CA CYS A 106 7.70 -7.89 2.45
C CYS A 106 6.98 -8.25 3.76
N LEU A 107 6.67 -9.55 3.92
CA LEU A 107 5.87 -10.07 5.03
C LEU A 107 6.61 -10.16 6.36
N SER A 108 7.95 -10.21 6.35
CA SER A 108 8.80 -10.24 7.54
C SER A 108 9.93 -9.24 7.39
N LYS A 109 9.97 -8.26 8.30
CA LYS A 109 11.03 -7.24 8.31
C LYS A 109 12.42 -7.85 8.53
N SER A 110 12.51 -8.90 9.36
CA SER A 110 13.79 -9.59 9.59
C SER A 110 14.27 -10.35 8.34
N ILE A 111 13.38 -10.95 7.56
CA ILE A 111 13.72 -11.58 6.27
C ILE A 111 14.12 -10.50 5.27
N GLY A 112 13.34 -9.43 5.14
CA GLY A 112 13.65 -8.29 4.27
C GLY A 112 15.03 -7.68 4.56
N LYS A 113 15.36 -7.46 5.83
CA LYS A 113 16.68 -6.94 6.24
C LYS A 113 17.82 -7.90 5.91
N LYS A 114 17.67 -9.20 6.17
CA LYS A 114 18.64 -10.21 5.78
C LYS A 114 18.84 -10.29 4.27
N PHE A 115 17.74 -10.17 3.52
CA PHE A 115 17.75 -10.12 2.06
C PHE A 115 18.54 -8.90 1.56
N MET A 116 18.24 -7.69 2.07
CA MET A 116 18.95 -6.45 1.71
C MET A 116 20.46 -6.59 2.00
N TYR A 117 20.81 -7.13 3.17
CA TYR A 117 22.22 -7.36 3.52
C TYR A 117 22.91 -8.35 2.55
N LYS A 118 22.27 -9.48 2.25
CA LYS A 118 22.78 -10.50 1.32
C LYS A 118 22.95 -9.94 -0.10
N THR A 119 22.03 -9.12 -0.56
CA THR A 119 22.02 -8.53 -1.91
C THR A 119 22.77 -7.21 -2.01
N ARG A 120 23.34 -6.73 -0.89
CA ARG A 120 24.01 -5.42 -0.78
C ARG A 120 23.15 -4.23 -1.16
N ILE A 121 21.83 -4.36 -0.96
CA ILE A 121 20.90 -3.25 -1.08
C ILE A 121 21.12 -2.30 0.11
N PRO A 122 21.32 -0.99 -0.12
CA PRO A 122 21.54 -0.05 0.96
C PRO A 122 20.36 -0.01 1.94
N CYS A 123 20.63 -0.24 3.22
CA CYS A 123 19.65 -0.12 4.30
C CYS A 123 20.34 0.40 5.57
N PRO A 124 19.62 0.97 6.54
CA PRO A 124 20.17 1.33 7.83
C PRO A 124 20.90 0.16 8.49
N LYS A 125 21.98 0.41 9.22
CA LYS A 125 22.63 -0.64 10.02
C LYS A 125 21.61 -1.18 11.02
N PHE A 126 21.53 -2.50 11.16
CA PHE A 126 20.52 -3.17 11.96
C PHE A 126 21.06 -4.36 12.74
N GLY A 127 20.32 -4.75 13.78
CA GLY A 127 20.44 -6.01 14.50
C GLY A 127 19.06 -6.67 14.63
N ILE A 128 19.03 -8.00 14.63
CA ILE A 128 17.82 -8.81 14.80
C ILE A 128 18.01 -9.66 16.06
N PHE A 129 17.08 -9.58 17.00
CA PHE A 129 17.19 -10.19 18.32
C PHE A 129 15.95 -10.99 18.67
N ASP A 130 16.16 -12.20 19.19
CA ASP A 130 15.13 -13.11 19.73
C ASP A 130 15.10 -13.14 21.27
N LYS A 131 15.97 -12.30 21.91
CA LYS A 131 16.03 -12.15 23.37
C LYS A 131 16.14 -10.68 23.75
N PRO A 132 15.33 -10.21 24.72
CA PRO A 132 15.34 -8.81 25.13
C PRO A 132 16.71 -8.34 25.63
N SER A 133 17.45 -9.18 26.40
CA SER A 133 18.77 -8.83 26.90
C SER A 133 19.77 -8.49 25.79
N LEU A 134 19.79 -9.27 24.69
CA LEU A 134 20.69 -9.03 23.56
C LEU A 134 20.33 -7.75 22.80
N ALA A 135 19.03 -7.48 22.60
CA ALA A 135 18.56 -6.24 22.00
C ALA A 135 18.97 -5.02 22.85
N ILE A 136 18.76 -5.09 24.17
CA ILE A 136 19.12 -4.03 25.10
C ILE A 136 20.63 -3.78 25.10
N ASP A 137 21.45 -4.84 25.10
CA ASP A 137 22.91 -4.71 25.05
C ASP A 137 23.39 -4.09 23.73
N TYR A 138 22.74 -4.41 22.61
CA TYR A 138 23.01 -3.76 21.33
C TYR A 138 22.68 -2.26 21.36
N VAL A 139 21.54 -1.90 21.93
CA VAL A 139 21.12 -0.50 22.08
C VAL A 139 22.08 0.31 22.95
N LYS A 140 22.66 -0.28 24.02
CA LYS A 140 23.67 0.39 24.86
C LYS A 140 24.89 0.87 24.08
N THR A 141 25.27 0.15 23.01
CA THR A 141 26.42 0.46 22.18
C THR A 141 26.07 1.22 20.90
N SER A 142 24.78 1.48 20.67
CA SER A 142 24.28 2.20 19.50
C SER A 142 24.24 3.70 19.74
N ASN A 143 24.41 4.49 18.68
CA ASN A 143 24.16 5.93 18.72
C ASN A 143 22.66 6.20 18.70
N MET A 144 22.19 7.07 19.59
CA MET A 144 20.79 7.54 19.57
C MET A 144 20.58 8.64 18.51
N PRO A 145 19.39 8.70 17.92
CA PRO A 145 18.25 7.81 18.12
C PRO A 145 18.40 6.45 17.43
N VAL A 146 17.67 5.45 17.91
CA VAL A 146 17.49 4.15 17.23
C VAL A 146 16.03 3.92 16.90
N VAL A 147 15.76 3.08 15.88
CA VAL A 147 14.41 2.65 15.52
C VAL A 147 14.23 1.19 15.92
N ILE A 148 13.22 0.91 16.71
CA ILE A 148 12.87 -0.45 17.13
C ILE A 148 11.59 -0.87 16.41
N LYS A 149 11.59 -2.10 15.87
CA LYS A 149 10.48 -2.62 15.06
C LYS A 149 10.16 -4.06 15.44
N THR A 150 8.87 -4.42 15.39
CA THR A 150 8.41 -5.81 15.36
C THR A 150 8.76 -6.47 14.02
N ASP A 151 8.77 -7.81 13.97
CA ASP A 151 9.09 -8.54 12.73
C ASP A 151 7.94 -8.44 11.72
N GLU A 152 6.71 -8.66 12.16
CA GLU A 152 5.52 -8.48 11.34
C GLU A 152 4.89 -7.10 11.56
N TYR A 153 4.00 -6.70 10.65
CA TYR A 153 3.26 -5.45 10.82
C TYR A 153 2.36 -5.52 12.07
N GLN A 154 2.46 -4.50 12.89
CA GLN A 154 1.56 -4.25 14.02
C GLN A 154 1.35 -2.75 14.17
N GLU A 155 0.15 -2.32 14.57
CA GLU A 155 -0.27 -0.92 14.71
C GLU A 155 0.62 -0.30 15.75
N LYS A 156 1.36 -0.49 16.49
CA LYS A 156 2.31 0.16 17.41
C LYS A 156 3.66 -0.55 17.41
N GLY A 157 3.94 -1.25 16.34
CA GLY A 157 5.14 -2.09 16.23
C GLY A 157 6.42 -1.35 15.86
N VAL A 158 6.39 -0.01 15.74
CA VAL A 158 7.57 0.81 15.36
C VAL A 158 7.69 2.01 16.28
N LEU A 159 8.88 2.22 16.85
CA LEU A 159 9.16 3.39 17.68
C LEU A 159 10.57 3.95 17.42
N VAL A 160 10.64 5.27 17.23
CA VAL A 160 11.91 6.03 17.22
C VAL A 160 12.26 6.38 18.66
N CYS A 161 13.34 5.84 19.17
CA CYS A 161 13.77 6.00 20.55
C CYS A 161 14.94 6.99 20.66
N ASN A 162 14.68 8.14 21.27
CA ASN A 162 15.70 9.18 21.46
C ASN A 162 16.58 8.97 22.69
N ALA A 163 16.21 8.03 23.57
CA ALA A 163 16.92 7.72 24.80
C ALA A 163 16.95 6.22 25.07
N PHE A 164 18.04 5.76 25.69
CA PHE A 164 18.20 4.35 26.08
C PHE A 164 17.07 3.81 26.94
N SER A 165 16.57 4.62 27.91
CA SER A 165 15.47 4.19 28.79
C SER A 165 14.18 3.91 28.04
N ILE A 166 13.87 4.73 27.01
CA ILE A 166 12.69 4.54 26.15
C ILE A 166 12.88 3.27 25.30
N ALA A 167 14.05 3.11 24.69
CA ALA A 167 14.34 1.94 23.86
C ALA A 167 14.27 0.64 24.67
N LYS A 168 14.83 0.64 25.91
CA LYS A 168 14.77 -0.51 26.81
C LYS A 168 13.33 -0.85 27.18
N ALA A 169 12.53 0.14 27.61
CA ALA A 169 11.16 -0.07 28.00
C ALA A 169 10.33 -0.64 26.84
N PHE A 170 10.49 -0.11 25.62
CA PHE A 170 9.78 -0.59 24.46
C PHE A 170 10.19 -2.01 24.04
N ILE A 171 11.47 -2.38 24.13
CA ILE A 171 11.93 -3.76 23.89
C ILE A 171 11.28 -4.72 24.88
N GLU A 172 11.29 -4.38 26.19
CA GLU A 172 10.68 -5.18 27.25
C GLU A 172 9.16 -5.33 27.00
N GLU A 173 8.45 -4.25 26.67
CA GLU A 173 7.02 -4.26 26.33
C GLU A 173 6.69 -5.19 25.15
N LEU A 174 7.48 -5.15 24.09
CA LEU A 174 7.27 -6.00 22.91
C LEU A 174 7.43 -7.49 23.23
N PHE A 175 8.48 -7.85 23.94
CA PHE A 175 8.70 -9.26 24.33
C PHE A 175 7.70 -9.76 25.37
N ASP A 176 7.30 -8.92 26.32
CA ASP A 176 6.24 -9.23 27.30
C ASP A 176 4.88 -9.38 26.61
N GLY A 177 4.67 -8.62 25.52
CA GLY A 177 3.51 -8.74 24.63
C GLY A 177 3.51 -9.98 23.74
N GLY A 178 4.56 -10.81 23.79
CA GLY A 178 4.66 -12.08 23.07
C GLY A 178 5.42 -12.00 21.74
N GLU A 179 6.06 -10.86 21.41
CA GLU A 179 6.93 -10.76 20.24
C GLU A 179 8.09 -11.74 20.33
N LYS A 180 8.34 -12.46 19.22
CA LYS A 180 9.43 -13.44 19.15
C LYS A 180 10.74 -12.85 18.68
N LYS A 181 10.68 -11.71 18.00
CA LYS A 181 11.84 -11.02 17.45
C LYS A 181 11.60 -9.51 17.41
N VAL A 182 12.66 -8.76 17.66
CA VAL A 182 12.69 -7.32 17.41
C VAL A 182 13.85 -6.98 16.49
N ILE A 183 13.68 -5.94 15.69
CA ILE A 183 14.73 -5.35 14.86
C ILE A 183 15.10 -4.01 15.48
N VAL A 184 16.39 -3.77 15.69
CA VAL A 184 16.93 -2.48 16.11
C VAL A 184 17.74 -1.92 14.96
N GLU A 185 17.39 -0.71 14.50
CA GLU A 185 18.03 -0.03 13.37
C GLU A 185 18.62 1.31 13.80
N ASN A 186 19.71 1.70 13.15
CA ASN A 186 20.20 3.08 13.26
C ASN A 186 19.17 4.01 12.62
N TYR A 187 18.90 5.13 13.29
CA TYR A 187 18.08 6.18 12.70
C TYR A 187 18.81 6.87 11.55
N VAL A 188 18.16 7.05 10.44
CA VAL A 188 18.67 7.79 9.28
C VAL A 188 17.82 9.05 9.12
N LEU A 189 18.45 10.22 9.12
CA LEU A 189 17.79 11.48 8.87
C LEU A 189 17.72 11.74 7.38
N GLY A 190 16.50 11.96 6.87
CA GLY A 190 16.30 12.22 5.45
C GLY A 190 14.84 12.40 5.10
N HIS A 191 14.57 12.48 3.82
CA HIS A 191 13.23 12.52 3.25
C HIS A 191 12.72 11.10 3.06
N GLU A 192 11.62 10.75 3.73
CA GLU A 192 10.95 9.46 3.58
C GLU A 192 9.95 9.51 2.42
N PHE A 193 9.96 8.48 1.58
CA PHE A 193 9.02 8.30 0.49
C PHE A 193 8.90 6.83 0.11
N SER A 194 7.85 6.49 -0.62
CA SER A 194 7.66 5.16 -1.21
C SER A 194 7.90 5.21 -2.72
N PHE A 195 8.41 4.14 -3.29
CA PHE A 195 8.53 3.97 -4.74
C PHE A 195 7.93 2.63 -5.12
N TYR A 196 7.04 2.63 -6.12
CA TYR A 196 6.31 1.46 -6.56
C TYR A 196 6.63 1.08 -7.98
N VAL A 197 6.71 -0.22 -8.22
CA VAL A 197 6.82 -0.80 -9.56
C VAL A 197 5.79 -1.91 -9.72
N ILE A 198 5.39 -2.16 -10.97
CA ILE A 198 4.71 -3.38 -11.37
C ILE A 198 5.73 -4.29 -12.08
N THR A 199 5.68 -5.60 -11.83
CA THR A 199 6.68 -6.55 -12.33
C THR A 199 6.10 -7.91 -12.68
N ASP A 200 6.66 -8.53 -13.71
CA ASP A 200 6.42 -9.91 -14.13
C ASP A 200 7.40 -10.91 -13.49
N GLY A 201 8.25 -10.44 -12.58
CA GLY A 201 9.30 -11.21 -11.92
C GLY A 201 10.69 -11.03 -12.51
N TYR A 202 10.81 -10.44 -13.69
CA TYR A 202 12.07 -10.21 -14.40
C TYR A 202 12.24 -8.75 -14.83
N HIS A 203 11.15 -8.12 -15.25
CA HIS A 203 11.09 -6.74 -15.70
C HIS A 203 10.26 -5.91 -14.71
N ALA A 204 10.53 -4.64 -14.64
CA ALA A 204 9.79 -3.71 -13.78
C ALA A 204 9.48 -2.41 -14.52
N LEU A 205 8.23 -1.97 -14.45
CA LEU A 205 7.82 -0.64 -14.90
C LEU A 205 7.44 0.21 -13.68
N PRO A 206 8.00 1.42 -13.57
CA PRO A 206 7.69 2.33 -12.48
C PRO A 206 6.21 2.76 -12.48
N LEU A 207 5.56 2.63 -11.33
CA LEU A 207 4.27 3.26 -11.04
C LEU A 207 4.46 4.67 -10.46
N GLY A 208 5.65 4.95 -9.92
CA GLY A 208 6.05 6.26 -9.46
C GLY A 208 6.43 6.32 -7.98
N SER A 209 6.83 7.53 -7.57
CA SER A 209 7.18 7.87 -6.20
C SER A 209 6.02 8.52 -5.46
N VAL A 210 5.95 8.34 -4.14
CA VAL A 210 4.88 8.89 -3.29
C VAL A 210 5.48 9.43 -2.00
N ALA A 211 5.20 10.71 -1.71
CA ALA A 211 5.46 11.28 -0.40
C ALA A 211 4.28 10.97 0.52
N THR A 212 4.46 10.06 1.49
CA THR A 212 3.42 9.63 2.42
C THR A 212 3.56 10.31 3.77
N TYR A 213 2.50 10.92 4.26
CA TYR A 213 2.41 11.56 5.57
C TYR A 213 1.89 10.54 6.59
N LYS A 214 2.82 9.83 7.27
CA LYS A 214 2.49 8.68 8.12
C LYS A 214 2.03 9.06 9.54
N GLN A 215 2.42 10.20 10.08
CA GLN A 215 2.04 10.61 11.44
C GLN A 215 0.58 11.04 11.52
N GLU A 216 -0.07 10.70 12.65
CA GLU A 216 -1.51 10.99 12.89
C GLU A 216 -1.81 12.49 12.93
N LEU A 217 -0.91 13.29 13.52
CA LEU A 217 -1.12 14.71 13.79
C LEU A 217 -0.32 15.60 12.85
N GLU A 218 -0.78 16.85 12.70
CA GLU A 218 -0.05 17.90 12.00
C GLU A 218 1.34 18.13 12.61
N GLY A 219 2.28 18.67 11.81
CA GLY A 219 3.66 18.85 12.24
C GLY A 219 4.44 17.54 12.42
N ASN A 220 4.00 16.47 11.79
CA ASN A 220 4.54 15.12 11.96
C ASN A 220 4.57 14.65 13.42
N GLY A 221 3.54 15.01 14.18
CA GLY A 221 3.33 14.56 15.55
C GLY A 221 2.44 13.34 15.65
N GLY A 222 2.34 12.78 16.86
CA GLY A 222 1.48 11.64 17.17
C GLY A 222 2.09 10.29 16.76
N LEU A 223 1.22 9.29 16.66
CA LEU A 223 1.60 7.92 16.33
C LEU A 223 1.86 7.77 14.82
N ILE A 224 2.69 6.80 14.47
CA ILE A 224 2.87 6.37 13.09
C ILE A 224 1.63 5.54 12.69
N THR A 225 1.00 5.92 11.59
CA THR A 225 -0.17 5.26 10.99
C THR A 225 0.21 4.62 9.64
N GLU A 226 -0.75 4.00 8.98
CA GLU A 226 -0.58 3.55 7.59
C GLU A 226 -0.44 4.72 6.59
N GLY A 227 -0.85 5.93 6.97
CA GLY A 227 -0.79 7.15 6.18
C GLY A 227 -2.04 8.00 6.36
N MET A 228 -1.83 9.30 6.54
CA MET A 228 -2.89 10.31 6.67
C MET A 228 -3.08 11.13 5.40
N GLY A 229 -2.13 11.09 4.50
CA GLY A 229 -2.17 11.74 3.21
C GLY A 229 -0.98 11.35 2.35
N ALA A 230 -1.07 11.64 1.05
CA ALA A 230 -0.02 11.34 0.09
C ALA A 230 0.03 12.35 -1.05
N ILE A 231 1.21 12.53 -1.62
CA ILE A 231 1.45 13.31 -2.84
C ILE A 231 2.12 12.39 -3.85
N THR A 232 1.54 12.28 -5.03
CA THR A 232 2.04 11.46 -6.15
C THR A 232 2.15 12.34 -7.42
N PRO A 233 3.27 12.36 -8.14
CA PRO A 233 4.58 11.87 -7.70
C PRO A 233 5.16 12.70 -6.56
N ASP A 234 6.11 12.13 -5.82
CA ASP A 234 6.87 12.91 -4.83
C ASP A 234 7.72 13.98 -5.55
N TYR A 235 7.47 15.24 -5.24
CA TYR A 235 8.12 16.39 -5.89
C TYR A 235 9.63 16.52 -5.59
N LYS A 236 10.15 15.77 -4.61
CA LYS A 236 11.59 15.71 -4.29
C LYS A 236 12.33 14.59 -5.03
N VAL A 237 11.59 13.69 -5.67
CA VAL A 237 12.17 12.54 -6.37
C VAL A 237 12.28 12.83 -7.86
N SER A 238 13.49 13.11 -8.31
CA SER A 238 13.77 13.35 -9.74
C SER A 238 13.79 12.04 -10.52
N LYS A 239 13.66 12.13 -11.87
CA LYS A 239 13.82 10.97 -12.76
C LYS A 239 15.19 10.30 -12.62
N GLN A 240 16.23 11.04 -12.28
CA GLN A 240 17.57 10.48 -12.00
C GLN A 240 17.58 9.63 -10.72
N ILE A 241 16.86 10.07 -9.68
CA ILE A 241 16.70 9.30 -8.45
C ILE A 241 15.87 8.04 -8.72
N GLU A 242 14.78 8.11 -9.48
CA GLU A 242 14.00 6.93 -9.90
C GLU A 242 14.86 5.90 -10.63
N GLN A 243 15.71 6.34 -11.57
CA GLN A 243 16.64 5.44 -12.27
C GLN A 243 17.63 4.78 -11.33
N ARG A 244 18.15 5.51 -10.33
CA ARG A 244 19.03 4.92 -9.31
C ARG A 244 18.30 3.90 -8.45
N ILE A 245 17.03 4.13 -8.07
CA ILE A 245 16.19 3.16 -7.34
C ILE A 245 16.04 1.88 -8.17
N LEU A 246 15.71 2.01 -9.44
CA LEU A 246 15.59 0.86 -10.34
C LEU A 246 16.89 0.04 -10.41
N GLN A 247 18.04 0.71 -10.60
CA GLN A 247 19.33 0.05 -10.81
C GLN A 247 19.93 -0.52 -9.52
N GLN A 248 19.80 0.19 -8.38
CA GLN A 248 20.45 -0.17 -7.14
C GLN A 248 19.59 -1.02 -6.20
N ILE A 249 18.27 -1.01 -6.39
CA ILE A 249 17.32 -1.64 -5.46
C ILE A 249 16.40 -2.62 -6.19
N ILE A 250 15.61 -2.15 -7.17
CA ILE A 250 14.57 -2.98 -7.79
C ILE A 250 15.17 -4.13 -8.59
N TYR A 251 16.02 -3.86 -9.58
CA TYR A 251 16.62 -4.95 -10.39
C TYR A 251 17.49 -5.91 -9.57
N PRO A 252 18.33 -5.49 -8.61
CA PRO A 252 18.99 -6.43 -7.71
C PRO A 252 18.04 -7.31 -6.92
N THR A 253 16.89 -6.77 -6.48
CA THR A 253 15.85 -7.54 -5.80
C THR A 253 15.24 -8.59 -6.71
N LEU A 254 14.72 -8.20 -7.87
CA LEU A 254 14.08 -9.11 -8.81
C LEU A 254 15.05 -10.19 -9.32
N ASN A 255 16.26 -9.79 -9.71
CA ASN A 255 17.29 -10.72 -10.18
C ASN A 255 17.68 -11.76 -9.13
N THR A 256 17.70 -11.38 -7.84
CA THR A 256 18.01 -12.32 -6.77
C THR A 256 16.88 -13.30 -6.56
N LEU A 257 15.64 -12.81 -6.47
CA LEU A 257 14.44 -13.65 -6.32
C LEU A 257 14.30 -14.62 -7.51
N ALA A 258 14.51 -14.14 -8.74
CA ALA A 258 14.47 -15.01 -9.92
C ALA A 258 15.55 -16.10 -9.90
N ARG A 259 16.79 -15.79 -9.47
CA ARG A 259 17.87 -16.78 -9.29
C ARG A 259 17.54 -17.79 -8.18
N GLU A 260 16.84 -17.40 -7.15
CA GLU A 260 16.33 -18.27 -6.09
C GLU A 260 15.09 -19.08 -6.50
N ARG A 261 14.64 -18.94 -7.76
CA ARG A 261 13.46 -19.60 -8.35
C ARG A 261 12.14 -19.16 -7.71
N THR A 262 12.10 -17.95 -7.17
CA THR A 262 10.92 -17.32 -6.58
C THR A 262 10.66 -15.98 -7.25
N PRO A 263 10.42 -15.92 -8.58
CA PRO A 263 10.19 -14.65 -9.27
C PRO A 263 9.00 -13.93 -8.65
N TYR A 264 9.13 -12.61 -8.51
CA TYR A 264 8.13 -11.77 -7.88
C TYR A 264 7.19 -11.19 -8.93
N VAL A 265 6.00 -11.74 -9.07
CA VAL A 265 4.95 -11.21 -9.97
C VAL A 265 3.97 -10.37 -9.15
N GLY A 266 3.76 -9.11 -9.54
CA GLY A 266 2.83 -8.25 -8.82
C GLY A 266 3.33 -6.81 -8.66
N ILE A 267 2.79 -6.11 -7.68
CA ILE A 267 3.26 -4.80 -7.28
C ILE A 267 4.32 -4.94 -6.20
N LEU A 268 5.49 -4.34 -6.41
CA LEU A 268 6.56 -4.24 -5.42
C LEU A 268 6.72 -2.79 -5.02
N GLY A 269 6.46 -2.49 -3.77
CA GLY A 269 6.72 -1.21 -3.14
C GLY A 269 8.02 -1.23 -2.35
N VAL A 270 8.71 -0.11 -2.30
CA VAL A 270 9.92 0.08 -1.49
C VAL A 270 9.80 1.38 -0.72
N ASP A 271 9.85 1.31 0.60
CA ASP A 271 9.95 2.50 1.44
C ASP A 271 11.41 2.90 1.59
N LEU A 272 11.69 4.16 1.36
CA LEU A 272 13.03 4.73 1.24
C LEU A 272 13.21 5.94 2.14
N ILE A 273 14.44 6.14 2.59
CA ILE A 273 14.92 7.42 3.10
C ILE A 273 16.01 7.91 2.16
N MET A 274 15.90 9.16 1.71
CA MET A 274 16.92 9.86 0.96
C MET A 274 17.55 10.93 1.86
N THR A 275 18.87 10.81 2.11
CA THR A 275 19.60 11.81 2.89
C THR A 275 19.78 13.13 2.11
N ARG A 276 20.33 14.15 2.75
CA ARG A 276 20.65 15.43 2.08
C ARG A 276 21.69 15.28 0.98
N GLU A 277 22.56 14.27 1.09
CA GLU A 277 23.56 13.90 0.08
C GLU A 277 22.99 12.96 -0.98
N GLU A 278 21.67 12.84 -1.05
CA GLU A 278 20.94 11.93 -1.96
C GLU A 278 21.33 10.45 -1.83
N GLN A 279 21.82 10.02 -0.68
CA GLN A 279 22.01 8.60 -0.41
C GLN A 279 20.68 7.93 -0.12
N LEU A 280 20.43 6.79 -0.76
CA LEU A 280 19.19 6.04 -0.63
C LEU A 280 19.35 4.88 0.35
N PHE A 281 18.43 4.75 1.30
CA PHE A 281 18.35 3.64 2.23
C PHE A 281 16.96 3.01 2.20
N VAL A 282 16.90 1.69 1.99
CA VAL A 282 15.65 0.94 2.02
C VAL A 282 15.23 0.66 3.45
N ILE A 283 14.04 1.07 3.79
CA ILE A 283 13.40 0.81 5.09
C ILE A 283 12.75 -0.57 5.09
N GLU A 284 11.85 -0.81 4.12
CA GLU A 284 11.10 -2.06 3.97
C GLU A 284 10.60 -2.23 2.54
N PHE A 285 10.19 -3.47 2.20
CA PHE A 285 9.47 -3.80 0.98
C PHE A 285 7.98 -3.99 1.27
N ASN A 286 7.13 -3.72 0.28
CA ASN A 286 5.69 -3.85 0.35
C ASN A 286 5.16 -4.66 -0.83
N SER A 287 4.18 -5.53 -0.60
CA SER A 287 3.63 -6.43 -1.62
C SER A 287 2.35 -5.94 -2.28
N PHE A 288 1.93 -4.72 -2.01
CA PHE A 288 0.75 -4.07 -2.58
C PHE A 288 0.86 -2.54 -2.47
N LEU A 289 -0.02 -1.82 -3.16
CA LEU A 289 -0.16 -0.38 -3.01
C LEU A 289 -0.82 -0.06 -1.67
N ARG A 290 -0.11 0.61 -0.78
CA ARG A 290 -0.69 1.04 0.50
C ARG A 290 -1.63 2.24 0.33
N VAL A 291 -2.52 2.42 1.26
CA VAL A 291 -3.41 3.58 1.31
C VAL A 291 -2.75 4.66 2.20
N PRO A 292 -2.69 5.93 1.76
CA PRO A 292 -3.35 6.53 0.60
C PRO A 292 -2.51 6.60 -0.69
N ASP A 293 -1.38 5.92 -0.78
CA ASP A 293 -0.50 5.92 -1.97
C ASP A 293 -1.23 5.39 -3.21
N SER A 294 -2.02 4.34 -3.02
CA SER A 294 -2.80 3.69 -4.08
C SER A 294 -3.74 4.64 -4.81
N GLN A 295 -4.36 5.59 -4.10
CA GLN A 295 -5.30 6.53 -4.69
C GLN A 295 -4.59 7.42 -5.72
N GLY A 296 -3.45 8.02 -5.32
CA GLY A 296 -2.68 8.86 -6.23
C GLY A 296 -2.16 8.10 -7.44
N ILE A 297 -1.54 6.94 -7.22
CA ILE A 297 -0.98 6.09 -8.29
C ILE A 297 -2.08 5.66 -9.27
N LEU A 298 -3.17 5.05 -8.77
CA LEU A 298 -4.25 4.55 -9.63
C LEU A 298 -4.99 5.68 -10.36
N THR A 299 -5.10 6.86 -9.76
CA THR A 299 -5.73 8.02 -10.42
C THR A 299 -4.89 8.55 -11.57
N LEU A 300 -3.55 8.54 -11.43
CA LEU A 300 -2.66 9.04 -12.48
C LEU A 300 -2.34 8.02 -13.58
N LEU A 301 -2.54 6.74 -13.31
CA LEU A 301 -2.24 5.65 -14.25
C LEU A 301 -3.36 5.54 -15.30
N ASN A 302 -3.06 5.80 -16.59
CA ASN A 302 -4.02 5.78 -17.69
C ASN A 302 -4.15 4.40 -18.38
N GLU A 303 -3.50 3.37 -17.84
CA GLU A 303 -3.49 2.04 -18.41
C GLU A 303 -4.81 1.28 -18.18
N ASN A 304 -5.10 0.37 -19.11
CA ASN A 304 -6.11 -0.67 -18.89
C ASN A 304 -5.56 -1.68 -17.87
N LEU A 305 -6.06 -1.60 -16.64
CA LEU A 305 -5.54 -2.42 -15.53
C LEU A 305 -5.74 -3.92 -15.74
N TYR A 306 -6.82 -4.33 -16.40
CA TYR A 306 -7.05 -5.75 -16.69
C TYR A 306 -5.94 -6.31 -17.60
N HIS A 307 -5.68 -5.64 -18.72
CA HIS A 307 -4.62 -6.07 -19.65
C HIS A 307 -3.22 -5.96 -19.04
N LEU A 308 -2.95 -4.89 -18.31
CA LEU A 308 -1.67 -4.68 -17.65
C LEU A 308 -1.35 -5.83 -16.66
N PHE A 309 -2.31 -6.19 -15.80
CA PHE A 309 -2.11 -7.27 -14.85
C PHE A 309 -2.07 -8.63 -15.52
N GLN A 310 -2.89 -8.85 -16.56
CA GLN A 310 -2.85 -10.07 -17.36
C GLN A 310 -1.48 -10.24 -18.02
N ALA A 311 -0.93 -9.20 -18.65
CA ALA A 311 0.38 -9.24 -19.31
C ALA A 311 1.49 -9.63 -18.33
N CYS A 312 1.46 -9.11 -17.10
CA CYS A 312 2.39 -9.51 -16.04
C CYS A 312 2.31 -11.00 -15.71
N VAL A 313 1.09 -11.54 -15.60
CA VAL A 313 0.88 -12.94 -15.20
C VAL A 313 1.27 -13.92 -16.28
N ILE A 314 1.00 -13.60 -17.55
CA ILE A 314 1.29 -14.51 -18.68
C ILE A 314 2.71 -14.32 -19.26
N GLY A 315 3.51 -13.39 -18.72
CA GLY A 315 4.88 -13.14 -19.19
C GLY A 315 4.97 -12.35 -20.50
N ALA A 316 3.89 -11.66 -20.91
CA ALA A 316 3.84 -10.79 -22.10
C ALA A 316 4.12 -9.32 -21.77
N PHE A 317 4.66 -9.05 -20.60
CA PHE A 317 4.78 -7.70 -20.05
C PHE A 317 5.64 -6.76 -20.92
N THR A 318 6.79 -7.24 -21.40
CA THR A 318 7.69 -6.44 -22.25
C THR A 318 7.29 -6.38 -23.72
N ASP A 319 6.43 -7.27 -24.17
CA ASP A 319 5.91 -7.27 -25.53
C ASP A 319 4.84 -6.18 -25.69
N ASP A 320 4.05 -5.97 -24.63
CA ASP A 320 2.90 -5.06 -24.64
C ASP A 320 3.26 -3.66 -24.10
N TYR A 321 4.26 -3.55 -23.19
CA TYR A 321 4.57 -2.32 -22.49
C TYR A 321 6.05 -1.96 -22.52
N ALA A 322 6.41 -0.86 -23.22
CA ALA A 322 7.74 -0.26 -23.13
C ALA A 322 7.86 0.68 -21.92
N GLN A 323 6.77 1.36 -21.59
CA GLN A 323 6.59 2.24 -20.43
C GLN A 323 5.09 2.35 -20.12
N LEU A 324 4.74 2.79 -18.92
CA LEU A 324 3.35 3.03 -18.54
C LEU A 324 2.90 4.44 -18.95
N ASP A 325 1.65 4.58 -19.38
CA ASP A 325 1.01 5.88 -19.56
C ASP A 325 0.56 6.42 -18.20
N ILE A 326 1.32 7.37 -17.68
CA ILE A 326 1.06 8.04 -16.40
C ILE A 326 0.83 9.52 -16.67
N SER A 327 -0.26 10.06 -16.17
CA SER A 327 -0.63 11.46 -16.31
C SER A 327 0.45 12.40 -15.77
N ASP A 328 0.79 13.45 -16.52
CA ASP A 328 1.71 14.53 -16.09
C ASP A 328 1.00 15.52 -15.15
N ARG A 329 0.52 15.03 -14.04
CA ARG A 329 -0.18 15.79 -12.98
C ARG A 329 0.32 15.34 -11.61
N TYR A 330 0.02 16.14 -10.60
CA TYR A 330 0.08 15.73 -9.20
C TYR A 330 -1.27 15.22 -8.75
N ALA A 331 -1.29 14.13 -8.02
CA ALA A 331 -2.43 13.67 -7.24
C ALA A 331 -2.12 13.87 -5.76
N VAL A 332 -3.03 14.50 -5.04
CA VAL A 332 -2.93 14.70 -3.58
C VAL A 332 -4.09 14.01 -2.92
N SER A 333 -3.80 13.16 -1.96
CA SER A 333 -4.80 12.36 -1.23
C SER A 333 -4.79 12.70 0.25
N SER A 334 -5.96 12.79 0.87
CA SER A 334 -6.12 12.96 2.32
C SER A 334 -7.06 11.92 2.89
N VAL A 335 -6.68 11.34 4.02
CA VAL A 335 -7.48 10.37 4.76
C VAL A 335 -8.33 11.09 5.79
N LEU A 336 -9.65 10.85 5.74
CA LEU A 336 -10.60 11.35 6.71
C LEU A 336 -10.88 10.26 7.76
N LEU A 337 -10.48 10.52 9.01
CA LEU A 337 -10.74 9.65 10.14
C LEU A 337 -12.07 9.98 10.80
N SER A 338 -12.71 8.97 11.39
CA SER A 338 -13.88 9.13 12.24
C SER A 338 -13.57 8.63 13.65
N LYS A 339 -13.78 9.47 14.64
CA LYS A 339 -13.74 9.06 16.05
C LYS A 339 -15.06 8.45 16.54
N LYS A 340 -16.09 8.50 15.72
CA LYS A 340 -17.42 8.01 16.02
C LYS A 340 -17.89 7.04 14.97
N LYS A 341 -18.47 5.92 15.38
CA LYS A 341 -19.20 5.01 14.50
C LYS A 341 -20.61 5.55 14.23
N GLU A 342 -21.16 5.17 13.09
CA GLU A 342 -22.53 5.54 12.66
C GLU A 342 -22.74 7.06 12.59
N ALA A 343 -21.66 7.81 12.33
CA ALA A 343 -21.76 9.23 11.99
C ALA A 343 -22.14 9.38 10.52
N ILE A 344 -23.24 10.10 10.26
CA ILE A 344 -23.71 10.38 8.90
C ILE A 344 -22.71 11.26 8.19
N ILE A 345 -22.32 10.87 6.98
CA ILE A 345 -21.40 11.59 6.12
C ILE A 345 -22.22 12.47 5.18
N SER A 346 -22.03 13.77 5.27
CA SER A 346 -22.72 14.77 4.43
C SER A 346 -21.73 15.44 3.49
N GLY A 347 -22.26 15.98 2.35
CA GLY A 347 -21.50 16.79 1.40
C GLY A 347 -20.78 15.99 0.31
N LEU A 348 -20.94 14.66 0.22
CA LEU A 348 -20.31 13.87 -0.84
C LEU A 348 -20.89 14.17 -2.22
N ASP A 349 -22.17 14.49 -2.32
CA ASP A 349 -22.86 14.80 -3.57
C ASP A 349 -22.55 16.24 -4.06
N ASP A 350 -21.98 17.08 -3.20
CA ASP A 350 -21.63 18.46 -3.52
C ASP A 350 -20.22 18.61 -4.11
N LEU A 351 -19.43 17.51 -4.12
CA LEU A 351 -18.06 17.52 -4.59
C LEU A 351 -17.99 17.62 -6.12
N ASP A 352 -16.90 18.22 -6.61
CA ASP A 352 -16.60 18.28 -8.04
C ASP A 352 -16.47 16.87 -8.65
N GLU A 353 -17.01 16.65 -9.86
CA GLU A 353 -17.02 15.35 -10.54
C GLU A 353 -15.63 14.75 -10.75
N SER A 354 -14.57 15.58 -10.80
CA SER A 354 -13.18 15.12 -10.91
C SER A 354 -12.59 14.66 -9.58
N THR A 355 -13.31 14.86 -8.46
CA THR A 355 -12.87 14.44 -7.13
C THR A 355 -13.00 12.94 -6.99
N GLN A 356 -11.89 12.27 -6.67
CA GLN A 356 -11.93 10.85 -6.41
C GLN A 356 -12.23 10.60 -4.93
N ILE A 357 -13.30 9.86 -4.68
CA ILE A 357 -13.72 9.43 -3.34
C ILE A 357 -13.46 7.94 -3.24
N ALA A 358 -12.72 7.51 -2.24
CA ALA A 358 -12.55 6.10 -1.92
C ALA A 358 -13.02 5.81 -0.49
N HIS A 359 -13.87 4.82 -0.35
CA HIS A 359 -14.44 4.41 0.93
C HIS A 359 -13.56 3.34 1.58
N PHE A 360 -13.25 3.52 2.87
CA PHE A 360 -12.60 2.50 3.69
C PHE A 360 -13.63 1.57 4.34
N LYS A 361 -14.26 2.09 5.39
CA LYS A 361 -15.27 1.38 6.17
C LYS A 361 -16.46 2.30 6.38
N THR A 362 -17.35 2.29 5.42
CA THR A 362 -18.62 2.99 5.45
C THR A 362 -19.74 2.03 5.05
N LYS A 363 -20.95 2.30 5.46
CA LYS A 363 -22.16 1.58 5.03
C LYS A 363 -23.26 2.58 4.71
N LYS A 364 -24.23 2.18 3.91
CA LYS A 364 -25.46 2.94 3.75
C LYS A 364 -26.47 2.57 4.83
N ASN A 365 -27.08 3.58 5.43
CA ASN A 365 -28.19 3.39 6.36
C ASN A 365 -29.52 3.16 5.59
N ILE A 366 -30.61 3.04 6.33
CA ILE A 366 -31.96 2.82 5.74
C ILE A 366 -32.46 3.99 4.89
N TYR A 367 -31.86 5.17 5.04
CA TYR A 367 -32.16 6.37 4.25
C TYR A 367 -31.22 6.54 3.06
N LEU A 368 -30.37 5.54 2.78
CA LEU A 368 -29.36 5.55 1.72
C LEU A 368 -28.22 6.56 1.94
N GLU A 369 -28.09 7.11 3.14
CA GLU A 369 -26.99 7.97 3.52
C GLU A 369 -25.78 7.14 3.95
N TYR A 370 -24.57 7.59 3.60
CA TYR A 370 -23.36 6.95 4.08
C TYR A 370 -23.12 7.27 5.55
N GLU A 371 -22.73 6.27 6.32
CA GLU A 371 -22.30 6.41 7.71
C GLU A 371 -20.99 5.68 7.97
N THR A 372 -20.23 6.13 8.96
CA THR A 372 -18.93 5.58 9.33
C THR A 372 -19.08 4.28 10.10
N VAL A 373 -18.22 3.29 9.79
CA VAL A 373 -18.18 1.99 10.48
C VAL A 373 -16.89 1.82 11.29
N GLY A 374 -15.79 2.39 10.84
CA GLY A 374 -14.47 2.29 11.45
C GLY A 374 -13.76 3.64 11.55
N GLU A 375 -12.55 3.62 12.12
CA GLU A 375 -11.76 4.83 12.33
C GLU A 375 -11.35 5.52 11.04
N ARG A 376 -11.01 4.76 9.99
CA ARG A 376 -10.71 5.31 8.66
C ARG A 376 -11.99 5.26 7.84
N ALA A 377 -12.51 6.42 7.46
CA ALA A 377 -13.79 6.53 6.75
C ALA A 377 -13.60 6.67 5.24
N LEU A 378 -12.89 7.69 4.80
CA LEU A 378 -12.75 8.07 3.40
C LEU A 378 -11.32 8.43 3.05
N VAL A 379 -10.99 8.34 1.76
CA VAL A 379 -9.85 9.04 1.14
C VAL A 379 -10.39 9.94 0.04
N ILE A 380 -10.01 11.20 0.08
CA ILE A 380 -10.35 12.19 -0.94
C ILE A 380 -9.09 12.50 -1.73
N THR A 381 -9.18 12.48 -3.05
CA THR A 381 -8.03 12.72 -3.94
C THR A 381 -8.39 13.74 -5.02
N LYS A 382 -7.54 14.74 -5.19
CA LYS A 382 -7.62 15.74 -6.28
C LYS A 382 -6.36 15.69 -7.12
N THR A 383 -6.49 16.08 -8.37
CA THR A 383 -5.37 16.16 -9.31
C THR A 383 -5.28 17.53 -9.96
N ALA A 384 -4.05 18.05 -10.10
CA ALA A 384 -3.78 19.24 -10.91
C ALA A 384 -2.37 19.16 -11.52
N ARG A 385 -2.11 19.97 -12.56
CA ARG A 385 -0.76 20.10 -13.15
C ARG A 385 0.25 20.76 -12.21
N VAL A 386 -0.23 21.56 -11.28
CA VAL A 386 0.60 22.27 -10.31
C VAL A 386 0.23 21.78 -8.91
N LEU A 387 1.24 21.41 -8.13
CA LEU A 387 1.04 20.82 -6.79
C LEU A 387 0.23 21.75 -5.87
N SER A 388 0.53 23.06 -5.85
CA SER A 388 -0.19 24.02 -5.01
C SER A 388 -1.69 24.08 -5.35
N LYS A 389 -2.05 23.94 -6.63
CA LYS A 389 -3.47 23.90 -7.04
C LYS A 389 -4.15 22.59 -6.62
N ALA A 390 -3.46 21.45 -6.74
CA ALA A 390 -4.02 20.18 -6.25
C ALA A 390 -4.29 20.21 -4.74
N LEU A 391 -3.40 20.84 -3.97
CA LEU A 391 -3.54 21.01 -2.52
C LEU A 391 -4.70 21.97 -2.17
N GLU A 392 -4.82 23.09 -2.88
CA GLU A 392 -5.90 24.06 -2.71
C GLU A 392 -7.25 23.36 -3.00
N ASP A 393 -7.38 22.75 -4.18
CA ASP A 393 -8.60 22.04 -4.60
C ASP A 393 -8.99 20.94 -3.60
N LEU A 394 -8.01 20.16 -3.11
CA LEU A 394 -8.28 19.14 -2.11
C LEU A 394 -8.86 19.71 -0.81
N ASN A 395 -8.29 20.84 -0.32
CA ASN A 395 -8.77 21.45 0.90
C ASN A 395 -10.18 22.07 0.72
N GLU A 396 -10.48 22.64 -0.45
CA GLU A 396 -11.82 23.13 -0.78
C GLU A 396 -12.82 21.99 -0.73
N GLU A 397 -12.56 20.87 -1.40
CA GLU A 397 -13.42 19.68 -1.44
C GLU A 397 -13.64 19.10 -0.04
N ILE A 398 -12.59 18.92 0.76
CA ILE A 398 -12.72 18.40 2.12
C ILE A 398 -13.57 19.32 2.98
N SER A 399 -13.56 20.65 2.74
CA SER A 399 -14.36 21.61 3.51
C SER A 399 -15.87 21.44 3.33
N MET A 400 -16.31 20.81 2.23
CA MET A 400 -17.72 20.50 1.95
C MET A 400 -18.18 19.24 2.69
N ILE A 401 -17.24 18.35 3.08
CA ILE A 401 -17.54 17.09 3.76
C ILE A 401 -17.64 17.32 5.28
N SER A 402 -18.66 16.75 5.89
CA SER A 402 -18.79 16.80 7.34
C SER A 402 -19.39 15.51 7.91
N PHE A 403 -18.87 15.08 9.05
CA PHE A 403 -19.44 14.04 9.90
C PHE A 403 -18.92 14.20 11.35
N GLU A 404 -19.67 13.72 12.30
CA GLU A 404 -19.30 13.85 13.71
C GLU A 404 -18.00 13.11 14.03
N GLY A 405 -17.06 13.80 14.68
CA GLY A 405 -15.76 13.25 15.02
C GLY A 405 -14.75 13.17 13.88
N MET A 406 -15.02 13.85 12.75
CA MET A 406 -14.11 13.93 11.60
C MET A 406 -12.76 14.52 11.98
N LYS A 407 -11.69 13.89 11.52
CA LYS A 407 -10.30 14.36 11.63
C LYS A 407 -9.54 14.09 10.35
N PHE A 408 -8.68 15.01 9.97
CA PHE A 408 -7.73 14.89 8.86
C PHE A 408 -6.55 15.82 9.08
N ARG A 409 -5.49 15.67 8.29
CA ARG A 409 -4.34 16.57 8.31
C ARG A 409 -4.51 17.68 7.27
N ARG A 410 -4.35 18.94 7.70
CA ARG A 410 -4.39 20.13 6.81
C ARG A 410 -3.03 20.50 6.26
N ASP A 411 -1.98 19.94 6.82
CA ASP A 411 -0.59 20.26 6.51
C ASP A 411 0.05 19.33 5.46
N ILE A 412 -0.77 18.56 4.72
CA ILE A 412 -0.30 17.78 3.57
C ILE A 412 0.31 18.73 2.56
N GLY A 413 1.56 18.46 2.13
CA GLY A 413 2.32 19.34 1.23
C GLY A 413 3.16 20.42 1.92
N GLN A 414 3.03 20.61 3.21
CA GLN A 414 3.92 21.51 3.96
C GLN A 414 5.25 20.79 4.26
N MET A 415 6.34 21.52 4.14
CA MET A 415 7.67 21.04 4.51
C MET A 415 7.91 21.31 6.00
N TYR A 416 8.28 20.30 6.73
CA TYR A 416 8.76 20.40 8.11
C TYR A 416 10.23 20.04 8.19
#